data_7bc39ee9c9530b689b7a307c5765c842
#
_entry.id   7bc39ee9c9530b689b7a307c5765c842
#
_cell.length_a   1.000
_cell.length_b   1.000
_cell.length_c   1.000
_cell.angle_alpha   90.00
_cell.angle_beta   90.00
_cell.angle_gamma   90.00
#
_symmetry.space_group_name_H-M   'P 1'
#
loop_
_entity.id
_entity.type
_entity.pdbx_description
1 polymer ?
#
loop_
_entity_poly.entity_id
_entity_poly.type
_entity_poly.pdbx_seq_one_letter_code
_entity_poly.pdbx_strand_id
1 'polypeptide(L)'
;MRYEEAIGPARDRAAGFVAALEPGARVIVFCHFDADGLASGALVARGLERLGHEGVRVVPSGRGESAFSEEARGRLRGMAPDALIVTDLGVDRVGVLHGVATLDIDHHRPDGEPEDAVVVSAYGWDPTPSSAWLAYDLLSPLTELGDLAWLAAIGVIGDLGDRAPWPELAEVKRRHGAKWLREAVSLINAARRASAFDVATPLSLLLEAEGPRGVVEGSPGAERLRGYRAEVRGEVERVARIAPVFSDDRRFALIRFRSACQIHPLLAERWRRRLREHVVIVANAGYLPGVGAFAARTER
;
A
#
# COMPACT_ATOMS: atom_id res chain seq x y z
N MET A 1 -9.16 1.85 -21.05
CA MET A 1 -9.19 0.43 -21.50
C MET A 1 -10.03 -0.36 -20.51
N ARG A 2 -10.89 -1.29 -20.96
CA ARG A 2 -11.67 -2.11 -20.00
C ARG A 2 -10.77 -3.12 -19.29
N TYR A 3 -11.07 -3.36 -18.02
CA TYR A 3 -10.30 -4.28 -17.19
C TYR A 3 -10.18 -5.68 -17.82
N GLU A 4 -11.31 -6.23 -18.30
CA GLU A 4 -11.39 -7.57 -18.89
C GLU A 4 -10.52 -7.73 -20.15
N GLU A 5 -10.31 -6.63 -20.90
CA GLU A 5 -9.46 -6.62 -22.11
C GLU A 5 -7.97 -6.52 -21.74
N ALA A 6 -7.67 -5.86 -20.62
CA ALA A 6 -6.31 -5.57 -20.19
C ALA A 6 -5.66 -6.70 -19.40
N ILE A 7 -6.44 -7.41 -18.60
CA ILE A 7 -5.90 -8.39 -17.63
C ILE A 7 -5.29 -9.62 -18.30
N GLY A 8 -5.80 -10.09 -19.43
CA GLY A 8 -5.26 -11.24 -20.15
C GLY A 8 -3.78 -11.06 -20.53
N PRO A 9 -3.44 -10.04 -21.35
CA PRO A 9 -2.04 -9.73 -21.68
C PRO A 9 -1.15 -9.41 -20.47
N ALA A 10 -1.72 -8.86 -19.40
CA ALA A 10 -0.99 -8.60 -18.17
C ALA A 10 -0.62 -9.90 -17.44
N ARG A 11 -1.53 -10.86 -17.37
CA ARG A 11 -1.29 -12.22 -16.85
C ARG A 11 -0.17 -12.93 -17.62
N ASP A 12 -0.18 -12.85 -18.93
CA ASP A 12 0.87 -13.47 -19.77
C ASP A 12 2.25 -12.89 -19.48
N ARG A 13 2.36 -11.55 -19.32
CA ARG A 13 3.62 -10.89 -18.95
C ARG A 13 4.10 -11.30 -17.56
N ALA A 14 3.22 -11.28 -16.57
CA ALA A 14 3.57 -11.69 -15.21
C ALA A 14 3.94 -13.19 -15.14
N ALA A 15 3.20 -14.06 -15.84
CA ALA A 15 3.49 -15.48 -15.93
C ALA A 15 4.86 -15.73 -16.57
N GLY A 16 5.18 -15.01 -17.65
CA GLY A 16 6.49 -15.08 -18.31
C GLY A 16 7.64 -14.69 -17.37
N PHE A 17 7.46 -13.62 -16.58
CA PHE A 17 8.44 -13.21 -15.58
C PHE A 17 8.62 -14.28 -14.48
N VAL A 18 7.52 -14.78 -13.91
CA VAL A 18 7.58 -15.81 -12.87
C VAL A 18 8.21 -17.11 -13.37
N ALA A 19 7.87 -17.52 -14.61
CA ALA A 19 8.46 -18.72 -15.22
C ALA A 19 9.97 -18.60 -15.52
N ALA A 20 10.48 -17.38 -15.64
CA ALA A 20 11.92 -17.09 -15.84
C ALA A 20 12.71 -17.00 -14.54
N LEU A 21 12.07 -17.06 -13.37
CA LEU A 21 12.77 -17.08 -12.09
C LEU A 21 13.51 -18.41 -11.90
N GLU A 22 14.81 -18.33 -11.68
CA GLU A 22 15.62 -19.52 -11.41
C GLU A 22 15.25 -20.16 -10.06
N PRO A 23 15.30 -21.49 -9.94
CA PRO A 23 15.14 -22.17 -8.66
C PRO A 23 16.17 -21.67 -7.64
N GLY A 24 15.71 -21.26 -6.46
CA GLY A 24 16.57 -20.73 -5.39
C GLY A 24 16.98 -19.26 -5.57
N ALA A 25 16.47 -18.56 -6.58
CA ALA A 25 16.67 -17.11 -6.75
C ALA A 25 16.24 -16.33 -5.51
N ARG A 26 17.03 -15.34 -5.13
CA ARG A 26 16.66 -14.37 -4.09
C ARG A 26 15.73 -13.33 -4.68
N VAL A 27 14.44 -13.51 -4.45
CA VAL A 27 13.40 -12.59 -4.93
C VAL A 27 13.08 -11.59 -3.84
N ILE A 28 13.30 -10.31 -4.11
CA ILE A 28 12.84 -9.23 -3.23
C ILE A 28 11.50 -8.71 -3.74
N VAL A 29 10.50 -8.68 -2.88
CA VAL A 29 9.23 -7.99 -3.13
C VAL A 29 9.28 -6.66 -2.43
N PHE A 30 9.52 -5.59 -3.17
CA PHE A 30 9.58 -4.22 -2.66
C PHE A 30 8.21 -3.57 -2.78
N CYS A 31 7.58 -3.22 -1.67
CA CYS A 31 6.20 -2.78 -1.63
C CYS A 31 6.00 -1.47 -0.88
N HIS A 32 4.88 -0.80 -1.15
CA HIS A 32 4.45 0.35 -0.35
C HIS A 32 4.11 -0.10 1.09
N PHE A 33 4.15 0.83 2.02
CA PHE A 33 4.00 0.58 3.46
C PHE A 33 2.56 0.66 3.97
N ASP A 34 1.57 0.87 3.12
CA ASP A 34 0.16 0.92 3.55
C ASP A 34 -0.58 -0.42 3.38
N ALA A 35 -1.90 -0.39 3.53
CA ALA A 35 -2.68 -1.62 3.50
C ALA A 35 -2.66 -2.30 2.13
N ASP A 36 -2.65 -1.53 1.02
CA ASP A 36 -2.59 -2.11 -0.32
C ASP A 36 -1.19 -2.64 -0.64
N GLY A 37 -0.16 -1.83 -0.39
CA GLY A 37 1.22 -2.24 -0.63
C GLY A 37 1.65 -3.44 0.22
N LEU A 38 1.39 -3.44 1.54
CA LEU A 38 1.74 -4.58 2.39
C LEU A 38 0.95 -5.84 2.03
N ALA A 39 -0.34 -5.70 1.68
CA ALA A 39 -1.16 -6.83 1.28
C ALA A 39 -0.75 -7.40 -0.08
N SER A 40 -0.44 -6.55 -1.07
CA SER A 40 0.08 -6.98 -2.37
C SER A 40 1.43 -7.67 -2.21
N GLY A 41 2.35 -7.10 -1.42
CA GLY A 41 3.64 -7.70 -1.13
C GLY A 41 3.52 -9.08 -0.46
N ALA A 42 2.67 -9.21 0.56
CA ALA A 42 2.43 -10.49 1.23
C ALA A 42 1.78 -11.53 0.30
N LEU A 43 0.83 -11.10 -0.54
CA LEU A 43 0.17 -11.95 -1.52
C LEU A 43 1.16 -12.49 -2.56
N VAL A 44 2.00 -11.63 -3.11
CA VAL A 44 3.04 -12.02 -4.07
C VAL A 44 4.01 -13.02 -3.43
N ALA A 45 4.51 -12.74 -2.23
CA ALA A 45 5.43 -13.64 -1.54
C ALA A 45 4.82 -15.02 -1.29
N ARG A 46 3.63 -15.07 -0.70
CA ARG A 46 2.93 -16.34 -0.43
C ARG A 46 2.53 -17.09 -1.70
N GLY A 47 2.23 -16.36 -2.79
CA GLY A 47 1.97 -16.95 -4.10
C GLY A 47 3.22 -17.61 -4.71
N LEU A 48 4.36 -16.92 -4.66
CA LEU A 48 5.63 -17.45 -5.14
C LEU A 48 6.13 -18.64 -4.30
N GLU A 49 5.95 -18.60 -2.98
CA GLU A 49 6.27 -19.75 -2.10
C GLU A 49 5.48 -20.99 -2.50
N ARG A 50 4.21 -20.86 -2.90
CA ARG A 50 3.38 -21.98 -3.42
C ARG A 50 3.86 -22.51 -4.77
N LEU A 51 4.54 -21.68 -5.53
CA LEU A 51 5.18 -22.07 -6.78
C LEU A 51 6.58 -22.69 -6.57
N GLY A 52 7.03 -22.82 -5.30
CA GLY A 52 8.30 -23.43 -4.94
C GLY A 52 9.48 -22.47 -4.84
N HIS A 53 9.25 -21.17 -4.84
CA HIS A 53 10.30 -20.17 -4.64
C HIS A 53 10.49 -19.90 -3.13
N GLU A 54 11.53 -20.49 -2.52
CA GLU A 54 11.81 -20.34 -1.07
C GLU A 54 12.60 -19.06 -0.71
N GLY A 55 13.23 -18.43 -1.68
CA GLY A 55 14.10 -17.24 -1.49
C GLY A 55 13.37 -15.91 -1.48
N VAL A 56 12.06 -15.86 -1.21
CA VAL A 56 11.24 -14.64 -1.31
C VAL A 56 11.30 -13.83 -0.03
N ARG A 57 11.57 -12.54 -0.15
CA ARG A 57 11.58 -11.61 0.98
C ARG A 57 10.81 -10.33 0.67
N VAL A 58 9.84 -9.98 1.51
CA VAL A 58 9.10 -8.72 1.39
C VAL A 58 9.83 -7.61 2.13
N VAL A 59 10.00 -6.48 1.46
CA VAL A 59 10.68 -5.29 1.96
C VAL A 59 9.79 -4.08 1.74
N PRO A 60 9.16 -3.53 2.78
CA PRO A 60 8.40 -2.29 2.64
C PRO A 60 9.30 -1.08 2.41
N SER A 61 8.79 -0.06 1.72
CA SER A 61 9.43 1.24 1.63
C SER A 61 9.48 1.94 2.99
N GLY A 62 10.48 2.81 3.18
CA GLY A 62 10.71 3.54 4.42
C GLY A 62 9.83 4.77 4.57
N ARG A 63 9.84 5.37 5.77
CA ARG A 63 9.11 6.60 6.06
C ARG A 63 9.59 7.76 5.19
N GLY A 64 8.75 8.25 4.28
CA GLY A 64 9.10 9.34 3.38
C GLY A 64 10.11 8.96 2.29
N GLU A 65 10.41 7.68 2.15
CA GLU A 65 11.30 7.14 1.13
C GLU A 65 10.58 7.10 -0.23
N SER A 66 11.25 7.58 -1.28
CA SER A 66 10.85 7.28 -2.65
C SER A 66 11.47 5.94 -3.08
N ALA A 67 10.71 5.11 -3.79
CA ALA A 67 11.22 3.85 -4.34
C ALA A 67 12.44 4.05 -5.25
N PHE A 68 12.52 5.19 -5.90
CA PHE A 68 13.55 5.56 -6.86
C PHE A 68 14.71 6.37 -6.25
N SER A 69 14.74 6.54 -4.91
CA SER A 69 15.83 7.23 -4.21
C SER A 69 17.10 6.35 -4.14
N GLU A 70 18.27 6.99 -4.09
CA GLU A 70 19.52 6.25 -3.90
C GLU A 70 19.60 5.54 -2.53
N GLU A 71 18.86 6.01 -1.53
CA GLU A 71 18.74 5.35 -0.23
C GLU A 71 18.01 4.00 -0.37
N ALA A 72 16.84 3.99 -1.03
CA ALA A 72 16.09 2.76 -1.33
C ALA A 72 16.91 1.79 -2.19
N ARG A 73 17.51 2.31 -3.27
CA ARG A 73 18.37 1.54 -4.17
C ARG A 73 19.58 0.92 -3.47
N GLY A 74 20.28 1.69 -2.63
CA GLY A 74 21.44 1.22 -1.88
C GLY A 74 21.06 0.11 -0.89
N ARG A 75 19.93 0.25 -0.22
CA ARG A 75 19.36 -0.76 0.69
C ARG A 75 19.04 -2.07 -0.05
N LEU A 76 18.37 -1.96 -1.20
CA LEU A 76 18.01 -3.13 -2.01
C LEU A 76 19.23 -3.81 -2.64
N ARG A 77 20.19 -3.06 -3.21
CA ARG A 77 21.46 -3.60 -3.71
C ARG A 77 22.22 -4.38 -2.64
N GLY A 78 22.20 -3.87 -1.39
CA GLY A 78 22.85 -4.55 -0.26
C GLY A 78 22.23 -5.92 0.07
N MET A 79 21.02 -6.20 -0.39
CA MET A 79 20.38 -7.51 -0.27
C MET A 79 20.75 -8.47 -1.41
N ALA A 80 21.42 -7.96 -2.45
CA ALA A 80 21.86 -8.68 -3.64
C ALA A 80 20.74 -9.55 -4.27
N PRO A 81 19.58 -8.95 -4.69
CA PRO A 81 18.50 -9.69 -5.29
C PRO A 81 18.89 -10.25 -6.67
N ASP A 82 18.45 -11.46 -6.97
CA ASP A 82 18.53 -12.04 -8.31
C ASP A 82 17.32 -11.57 -9.16
N ALA A 83 16.19 -11.27 -8.51
CA ALA A 83 15.00 -10.66 -9.12
C ALA A 83 14.29 -9.71 -8.14
N LEU A 84 13.59 -8.73 -8.69
CA LEU A 84 12.82 -7.74 -7.95
C LEU A 84 11.36 -7.74 -8.42
N ILE A 85 10.43 -7.73 -7.48
CA ILE A 85 9.02 -7.45 -7.78
C ILE A 85 8.64 -6.19 -6.99
N VAL A 86 8.18 -5.17 -7.69
CA VAL A 86 7.80 -3.89 -7.10
C VAL A 86 6.28 -3.79 -7.10
N THR A 87 5.67 -3.48 -5.94
CA THR A 87 4.22 -3.34 -5.85
C THR A 87 3.81 -2.04 -5.20
N ASP A 88 2.88 -1.31 -5.84
CA ASP A 88 2.23 -0.13 -5.24
C ASP A 88 3.17 1.05 -4.91
N LEU A 89 4.23 1.23 -5.69
CA LEU A 89 5.24 2.27 -5.47
C LEU A 89 5.36 3.29 -6.63
N GLY A 90 4.46 3.17 -7.61
CA GLY A 90 4.52 3.92 -8.85
C GLY A 90 5.50 3.28 -9.85
N VAL A 91 5.44 3.75 -11.08
CA VAL A 91 6.33 3.35 -12.19
C VAL A 91 7.03 4.59 -12.72
N ASP A 92 8.35 4.53 -12.86
CA ASP A 92 9.19 5.61 -13.37
C ASP A 92 10.03 5.11 -14.55
N ARG A 93 10.48 6.02 -15.41
CA ARG A 93 11.38 5.72 -16.56
C ARG A 93 12.68 5.05 -16.15
N VAL A 94 13.11 5.34 -14.92
CA VAL A 94 14.31 4.72 -14.35
C VAL A 94 13.85 3.64 -13.38
N GLY A 95 14.10 2.38 -13.71
CA GLY A 95 13.78 1.25 -12.84
C GLY A 95 14.37 1.38 -11.43
N VAL A 96 13.81 0.67 -10.47
CA VAL A 96 14.28 0.70 -9.08
C VAL A 96 15.71 0.20 -8.96
N LEU A 97 16.04 -0.94 -9.61
CA LEU A 97 17.41 -1.47 -9.69
C LEU A 97 17.78 -1.76 -11.14
N HIS A 98 18.80 -1.08 -11.62
CA HIS A 98 19.32 -1.37 -12.96
C HIS A 98 20.08 -2.72 -12.99
N GLY A 99 19.84 -3.51 -14.03
CA GLY A 99 20.51 -4.80 -14.25
C GLY A 99 19.95 -5.95 -13.38
N VAL A 100 18.83 -5.75 -12.69
CA VAL A 100 18.10 -6.79 -11.95
C VAL A 100 16.77 -7.03 -12.65
N ALA A 101 16.47 -8.30 -12.98
CA ALA A 101 15.18 -8.66 -13.56
C ALA A 101 14.03 -8.13 -12.66
N THR A 102 13.18 -7.26 -13.20
CA THR A 102 12.17 -6.55 -12.41
C THR A 102 10.76 -6.74 -13.00
N LEU A 103 9.77 -6.98 -12.13
CA LEU A 103 8.35 -6.91 -12.43
C LEU A 103 7.70 -5.81 -11.59
N ASP A 104 7.15 -4.80 -12.25
CA ASP A 104 6.36 -3.74 -11.61
C ASP A 104 4.86 -4.06 -11.69
N ILE A 105 4.17 -4.04 -10.55
CA ILE A 105 2.71 -4.24 -10.40
C ILE A 105 2.13 -2.99 -9.75
N ASP A 106 1.48 -2.14 -10.52
CA ASP A 106 1.05 -0.83 -10.03
C ASP A 106 -0.26 -0.35 -10.69
N HIS A 107 -0.93 0.61 -10.06
CA HIS A 107 -2.15 1.23 -10.57
C HIS A 107 -2.10 2.76 -10.59
N HIS A 108 -1.02 3.34 -10.09
CA HIS A 108 -0.81 4.78 -10.11
C HIS A 108 -0.46 5.27 -11.52
N ARG A 109 -0.62 6.59 -11.72
CA ARG A 109 -0.17 7.21 -12.96
C ARG A 109 1.35 7.05 -13.10
N PRO A 110 1.83 6.36 -14.17
CA PRO A 110 3.26 6.19 -14.37
C PRO A 110 3.92 7.51 -14.79
N ASP A 111 5.17 7.70 -14.42
CA ASP A 111 6.05 8.76 -14.92
C ASP A 111 7.02 8.25 -16.00
N GLY A 112 6.50 7.38 -16.85
CA GLY A 112 7.19 6.64 -17.89
C GLY A 112 7.29 5.16 -17.57
N GLU A 113 7.98 4.38 -18.41
CA GLU A 113 8.24 2.95 -18.21
C GLU A 113 9.74 2.67 -18.36
N PRO A 114 10.35 1.86 -17.46
CA PRO A 114 11.72 1.45 -17.58
C PRO A 114 11.89 0.45 -18.73
N GLU A 115 13.01 0.53 -19.46
CA GLU A 115 13.29 -0.35 -20.60
C GLU A 115 13.65 -1.79 -20.20
N ASP A 116 14.14 -1.98 -18.96
CA ASP A 116 14.67 -3.24 -18.44
C ASP A 116 13.76 -3.92 -17.42
N ALA A 117 12.46 -3.57 -17.38
CA ALA A 117 11.49 -4.18 -16.50
C ALA A 117 10.24 -4.67 -17.24
N VAL A 118 9.60 -5.69 -16.70
CA VAL A 118 8.23 -6.09 -17.06
C VAL A 118 7.26 -5.22 -16.28
N VAL A 119 6.51 -4.36 -16.98
CA VAL A 119 5.58 -3.44 -16.33
C VAL A 119 4.14 -3.91 -16.50
N VAL A 120 3.43 -4.07 -15.40
CA VAL A 120 1.97 -4.25 -15.35
C VAL A 120 1.37 -3.06 -14.61
N SER A 121 1.05 -2.01 -15.38
CA SER A 121 0.37 -0.83 -14.86
C SER A 121 -1.11 -0.87 -15.21
N ALA A 122 -1.96 -0.78 -14.21
CA ALA A 122 -3.41 -0.71 -14.36
C ALA A 122 -3.94 0.74 -14.41
N TYR A 123 -3.05 1.73 -14.58
CA TYR A 123 -3.46 3.11 -14.76
C TYR A 123 -4.39 3.28 -15.97
N GLY A 124 -5.52 3.90 -15.73
CA GLY A 124 -6.53 4.13 -16.79
C GLY A 124 -7.34 2.89 -17.21
N TRP A 125 -7.24 1.79 -16.46
CA TRP A 125 -8.19 0.67 -16.63
C TRP A 125 -9.53 1.02 -15.97
N ASP A 126 -10.61 0.44 -16.48
CA ASP A 126 -11.95 0.62 -15.94
C ASP A 126 -12.62 -0.76 -15.70
N PRO A 127 -12.87 -1.11 -14.42
CA PRO A 127 -12.44 -0.40 -13.22
C PRO A 127 -10.91 -0.45 -13.01
N THR A 128 -10.34 0.58 -12.37
CA THR A 128 -8.93 0.56 -11.94
C THR A 128 -8.82 -0.31 -10.68
N PRO A 129 -8.07 -1.42 -10.69
CA PRO A 129 -7.85 -2.25 -9.51
C PRO A 129 -6.88 -1.60 -8.53
N SER A 130 -6.87 -2.03 -7.27
CA SER A 130 -5.74 -1.80 -6.37
C SER A 130 -4.57 -2.74 -6.71
N SER A 131 -3.37 -2.46 -6.22
CA SER A 131 -2.20 -3.29 -6.48
C SER A 131 -2.36 -4.71 -5.92
N ALA A 132 -3.04 -4.88 -4.77
CA ALA A 132 -3.31 -6.21 -4.22
C ALA A 132 -4.37 -6.99 -5.03
N TRP A 133 -5.39 -6.32 -5.55
CA TRP A 133 -6.32 -6.94 -6.50
C TRP A 133 -5.58 -7.39 -7.76
N LEU A 134 -4.79 -6.50 -8.34
CA LEU A 134 -4.02 -6.80 -9.55
C LEU A 134 -3.08 -7.98 -9.32
N ALA A 135 -2.31 -7.99 -8.22
CA ALA A 135 -1.43 -9.09 -7.86
C ALA A 135 -2.17 -10.43 -7.72
N TYR A 136 -3.37 -10.42 -7.11
CA TYR A 136 -4.22 -11.61 -7.00
C TYR A 136 -4.60 -12.15 -8.38
N ASP A 137 -5.06 -11.30 -9.28
CA ASP A 137 -5.51 -11.71 -10.60
C ASP A 137 -4.36 -12.11 -11.54
N LEU A 138 -3.16 -11.59 -11.32
CA LEU A 138 -1.96 -11.99 -12.06
C LEU A 138 -1.46 -13.39 -11.64
N LEU A 139 -1.55 -13.72 -10.35
CA LEU A 139 -0.99 -14.96 -9.82
C LEU A 139 -2.01 -16.11 -9.73
N SER A 140 -3.31 -15.82 -9.66
CA SER A 140 -4.36 -16.85 -9.57
C SER A 140 -4.33 -17.90 -10.69
N PRO A 141 -3.95 -17.58 -11.94
CA PRO A 141 -3.80 -18.61 -12.98
C PRO A 141 -2.60 -19.53 -12.79
N LEU A 142 -1.62 -19.13 -11.96
CA LEU A 142 -0.37 -19.85 -11.76
C LEU A 142 -0.44 -20.81 -10.56
N THR A 143 -1.22 -20.45 -9.53
CA THR A 143 -1.37 -21.24 -8.31
C THR A 143 -2.69 -20.94 -7.61
N GLU A 144 -3.15 -21.88 -6.78
CA GLU A 144 -4.37 -21.70 -5.98
C GLU A 144 -4.20 -20.63 -4.91
N LEU A 145 -4.99 -19.55 -5.01
CA LEU A 145 -4.94 -18.41 -4.09
C LEU A 145 -6.26 -18.12 -3.38
N GLY A 146 -7.28 -18.93 -3.56
CA GLY A 146 -8.62 -18.68 -3.02
C GLY A 146 -8.69 -18.47 -1.49
N ASP A 147 -7.80 -19.12 -0.72
CA ASP A 147 -7.65 -18.91 0.71
C ASP A 147 -6.87 -17.63 1.06
N LEU A 148 -6.11 -17.06 0.13
CA LEU A 148 -5.38 -15.80 0.26
C LEU A 148 -6.16 -14.57 -0.26
N ALA A 149 -7.34 -14.77 -0.84
CA ALA A 149 -8.15 -13.68 -1.39
C ALA A 149 -8.47 -12.57 -0.36
N TRP A 150 -8.39 -12.90 0.94
CA TRP A 150 -8.53 -11.90 2.01
C TRP A 150 -7.40 -10.86 2.04
N LEU A 151 -6.19 -11.21 1.58
CA LEU A 151 -5.09 -10.25 1.41
C LEU A 151 -5.44 -9.25 0.32
N ALA A 152 -5.90 -9.72 -0.84
CA ALA A 152 -6.39 -8.83 -1.89
C ALA A 152 -7.53 -7.94 -1.38
N ALA A 153 -8.49 -8.48 -0.62
CA ALA A 153 -9.58 -7.70 -0.02
C ALA A 153 -9.10 -6.62 0.96
N ILE A 154 -8.00 -6.85 1.69
CA ILE A 154 -7.39 -5.81 2.55
C ILE A 154 -6.90 -4.64 1.70
N GLY A 155 -6.16 -4.89 0.63
CA GLY A 155 -5.70 -3.85 -0.27
C GLY A 155 -6.87 -3.12 -0.95
N VAL A 156 -7.80 -3.87 -1.53
CA VAL A 156 -9.02 -3.31 -2.15
C VAL A 156 -9.80 -2.39 -1.21
N ILE A 157 -10.05 -2.83 0.02
CA ILE A 157 -10.78 -2.00 1.00
C ILE A 157 -9.94 -0.81 1.45
N GLY A 158 -8.63 -1.00 1.57
CA GLY A 158 -7.68 0.04 1.99
C GLY A 158 -7.62 1.22 1.03
N ASP A 159 -7.64 0.94 -0.26
CA ASP A 159 -7.43 1.91 -1.32
C ASP A 159 -8.73 2.37 -2.00
N LEU A 160 -9.59 1.41 -2.39
CA LEU A 160 -10.81 1.66 -3.16
C LEU A 160 -12.07 1.67 -2.29
N GLY A 161 -11.96 1.19 -1.04
CA GLY A 161 -13.07 1.15 -0.10
C GLY A 161 -13.97 -0.09 -0.21
N ASP A 162 -14.95 -0.11 0.66
CA ASP A 162 -15.83 -1.26 0.92
C ASP A 162 -16.77 -1.63 -0.25
N ARG A 163 -16.94 -0.73 -1.22
CA ARG A 163 -17.83 -0.89 -2.38
C ARG A 163 -17.06 -1.00 -3.69
N ALA A 164 -15.77 -1.31 -3.62
CA ALA A 164 -14.95 -1.53 -4.80
C ALA A 164 -15.56 -2.60 -5.71
N PRO A 165 -15.46 -2.45 -7.03
CA PRO A 165 -16.09 -3.34 -8.00
C PRO A 165 -15.30 -4.64 -8.25
N TRP A 166 -14.49 -5.08 -7.30
CA TRP A 166 -13.80 -6.36 -7.37
C TRP A 166 -14.80 -7.52 -7.24
N PRO A 167 -14.87 -8.43 -8.23
CA PRO A 167 -15.91 -9.47 -8.26
C PRO A 167 -15.91 -10.38 -7.03
N GLU A 168 -14.75 -10.74 -6.52
CA GLU A 168 -14.60 -11.64 -5.38
C GLU A 168 -14.88 -10.99 -4.03
N LEU A 169 -14.93 -9.65 -3.96
CA LEU A 169 -15.03 -8.90 -2.69
C LEU A 169 -16.25 -9.32 -1.83
N ALA A 170 -17.38 -9.57 -2.47
CA ALA A 170 -18.61 -9.97 -1.77
C ALA A 170 -18.45 -11.34 -1.10
N GLU A 171 -17.87 -12.30 -1.81
CA GLU A 171 -17.61 -13.65 -1.31
C GLU A 171 -16.55 -13.65 -0.20
N VAL A 172 -15.47 -12.90 -0.39
CA VAL A 172 -14.42 -12.76 0.64
C VAL A 172 -14.99 -12.16 1.93
N LYS A 173 -15.85 -11.14 1.81
CA LYS A 173 -16.56 -10.56 2.97
C LYS A 173 -17.48 -11.54 3.65
N ARG A 174 -18.16 -12.40 2.89
CA ARG A 174 -19.04 -13.44 3.45
C ARG A 174 -18.22 -14.50 4.21
N ARG A 175 -17.09 -14.92 3.64
CA ARG A 175 -16.23 -15.99 4.20
C ARG A 175 -15.47 -15.53 5.44
N HIS A 176 -14.89 -14.34 5.40
CA HIS A 176 -13.98 -13.82 6.44
C HIS A 176 -14.63 -12.79 7.38
N GLY A 177 -15.83 -12.29 7.03
CA GLY A 177 -16.51 -11.24 7.78
C GLY A 177 -16.01 -9.84 7.47
N ALA A 178 -16.88 -9.00 6.90
CA ALA A 178 -16.56 -7.62 6.51
C ALA A 178 -16.03 -6.76 7.67
N LYS A 179 -16.43 -7.06 8.91
CA LYS A 179 -15.92 -6.39 10.12
C LYS A 179 -14.41 -6.62 10.28
N TRP A 180 -13.96 -7.87 10.14
CA TRP A 180 -12.56 -8.22 10.34
C TRP A 180 -11.65 -7.64 9.27
N LEU A 181 -12.10 -7.63 8.02
CA LEU A 181 -11.37 -7.00 6.92
C LEU A 181 -11.18 -5.50 7.16
N ARG A 182 -12.27 -4.75 7.47
CA ARG A 182 -12.18 -3.31 7.77
C ARG A 182 -11.31 -3.01 8.99
N GLU A 183 -11.41 -3.84 10.03
CA GLU A 183 -10.62 -3.68 11.24
C GLU A 183 -9.13 -3.92 10.95
N ALA A 184 -8.77 -4.95 10.18
CA ALA A 184 -7.40 -5.20 9.74
C ALA A 184 -6.83 -4.02 8.95
N VAL A 185 -7.55 -3.50 7.95
CA VAL A 185 -7.16 -2.30 7.19
C VAL A 185 -6.93 -1.10 8.11
N SER A 186 -7.84 -0.88 9.07
CA SER A 186 -7.70 0.23 10.02
C SER A 186 -6.44 0.11 10.88
N LEU A 187 -6.13 -1.10 11.36
CA LEU A 187 -4.96 -1.37 12.20
C LEU A 187 -3.65 -1.26 11.41
N ILE A 188 -3.57 -1.84 10.22
CA ILE A 188 -2.40 -1.76 9.34
C ILE A 188 -2.09 -0.29 9.01
N ASN A 189 -3.09 0.46 8.57
CA ASN A 189 -2.94 1.87 8.26
C ASN A 189 -2.63 2.75 9.48
N ALA A 190 -3.00 2.33 10.69
CA ALA A 190 -2.62 3.05 11.91
C ALA A 190 -1.14 2.85 12.23
N ALA A 191 -0.59 1.66 12.05
CA ALA A 191 0.82 1.36 12.33
C ALA A 191 1.79 2.25 11.51
N ARG A 192 1.53 2.42 10.22
CA ARG A 192 2.32 3.32 9.38
C ARG A 192 2.17 4.80 9.72
N ARG A 193 1.06 5.19 10.35
CA ARG A 193 0.76 6.58 10.75
C ARG A 193 1.23 6.91 12.14
N ALA A 194 1.45 5.93 13.00
CA ALA A 194 1.94 6.10 14.36
C ALA A 194 3.36 6.71 14.39
N SER A 195 3.75 7.27 15.52
CA SER A 195 5.08 7.85 15.69
C SER A 195 6.21 6.86 15.45
N ALA A 196 5.99 5.59 15.79
CA ALA A 196 6.95 4.51 15.58
C ALA A 196 7.15 4.14 14.11
N PHE A 197 6.15 4.36 13.23
CA PHE A 197 6.17 3.89 11.84
C PHE A 197 6.51 2.39 11.77
N ASP A 198 5.74 1.57 12.45
CA ASP A 198 5.97 0.13 12.49
C ASP A 198 5.24 -0.55 11.32
N VAL A 199 5.95 -0.82 10.25
CA VAL A 199 5.45 -1.56 9.08
C VAL A 199 5.82 -3.04 9.14
N ALA A 200 6.75 -3.42 10.01
CA ALA A 200 7.19 -4.80 10.16
C ALA A 200 6.13 -5.66 10.86
N THR A 201 5.52 -5.14 11.93
CA THR A 201 4.47 -5.88 12.65
C THR A 201 3.26 -6.25 11.77
N PRO A 202 2.62 -5.30 11.03
CA PRO A 202 1.52 -5.68 10.15
C PRO A 202 1.96 -6.60 9.01
N LEU A 203 3.16 -6.43 8.45
CA LEU A 203 3.67 -7.32 7.41
C LEU A 203 3.82 -8.76 7.93
N SER A 204 4.44 -8.96 9.10
CA SER A 204 4.58 -10.30 9.71
C SER A 204 3.20 -10.96 9.88
N LEU A 205 2.21 -10.21 10.41
CA LEU A 205 0.85 -10.72 10.55
C LEU A 205 0.17 -11.08 9.22
N LEU A 206 0.43 -10.33 8.14
CA LEU A 206 -0.11 -10.65 6.80
C LEU A 206 0.55 -11.89 6.19
N LEU A 207 1.83 -12.11 6.48
CA LEU A 207 2.57 -13.27 6.01
C LEU A 207 2.16 -14.56 6.75
N GLU A 208 1.85 -14.47 8.06
CA GLU A 208 1.64 -15.63 8.94
C GLU A 208 0.16 -15.99 9.12
N ALA A 209 -0.76 -15.01 9.08
CA ALA A 209 -2.15 -15.25 9.37
C ALA A 209 -2.88 -16.04 8.28
N GLU A 210 -3.85 -16.85 8.68
CA GLU A 210 -4.76 -17.57 7.78
C GLU A 210 -5.98 -16.75 7.36
N GLY A 211 -6.14 -15.56 7.94
CA GLY A 211 -7.25 -14.65 7.64
C GLY A 211 -7.19 -13.35 8.42
N PRO A 212 -8.06 -12.38 8.10
CA PRO A 212 -8.01 -11.03 8.66
C PRO A 212 -8.23 -10.99 10.18
N ARG A 213 -8.89 -11.99 10.76
CA ARG A 213 -9.07 -12.10 12.20
C ARG A 213 -7.73 -12.26 12.93
N GLY A 214 -6.78 -13.04 12.39
CA GLY A 214 -5.45 -13.23 12.96
C GLY A 214 -4.62 -11.92 12.97
N VAL A 215 -4.88 -11.00 12.03
CA VAL A 215 -4.28 -9.65 12.05
C VAL A 215 -4.85 -8.78 13.18
N VAL A 216 -6.13 -9.00 13.53
CA VAL A 216 -6.87 -8.13 14.47
C VAL A 216 -6.73 -8.57 15.91
N GLU A 217 -6.69 -9.87 16.19
CA GLU A 217 -6.70 -10.39 17.54
C GLU A 217 -5.84 -11.66 17.69
N GLY A 218 -5.60 -12.04 18.95
CA GLY A 218 -4.97 -13.32 19.29
C GLY A 218 -3.44 -13.30 19.32
N SER A 219 -2.79 -12.15 19.07
CA SER A 219 -1.32 -12.07 19.10
C SER A 219 -0.81 -10.77 19.73
N PRO A 220 0.42 -10.75 20.27
CA PRO A 220 1.07 -9.53 20.71
C PRO A 220 1.19 -8.47 19.62
N GLY A 221 1.36 -8.89 18.35
CA GLY A 221 1.37 -8.01 17.20
C GLY A 221 0.03 -7.27 17.04
N ALA A 222 -1.08 -7.98 17.11
CA ALA A 222 -2.42 -7.38 17.04
C ALA A 222 -2.67 -6.36 18.18
N GLU A 223 -2.17 -6.64 19.40
CA GLU A 223 -2.24 -5.69 20.51
C GLU A 223 -1.43 -4.43 20.25
N ARG A 224 -0.23 -4.58 19.69
CA ARG A 224 0.63 -3.45 19.30
C ARG A 224 -0.07 -2.58 18.24
N LEU A 225 -0.69 -3.18 17.22
CA LEU A 225 -1.45 -2.44 16.21
C LEU A 225 -2.63 -1.65 16.82
N ARG A 226 -3.32 -2.21 17.82
CA ARG A 226 -4.36 -1.49 18.57
C ARG A 226 -3.81 -0.30 19.33
N GLY A 227 -2.61 -0.43 19.93
CA GLY A 227 -1.91 0.67 20.56
C GLY A 227 -1.61 1.82 19.59
N TYR A 228 -1.09 1.51 18.41
CA TYR A 228 -0.85 2.51 17.37
C TYR A 228 -2.13 3.21 16.91
N ARG A 229 -3.22 2.47 16.77
CA ARG A 229 -4.52 3.09 16.42
C ARG A 229 -5.01 4.03 17.52
N ALA A 230 -4.83 3.67 18.78
CA ALA A 230 -5.20 4.54 19.90
C ALA A 230 -4.36 5.83 19.90
N GLU A 231 -3.04 5.72 19.65
CA GLU A 231 -2.13 6.87 19.51
C GLU A 231 -2.58 7.80 18.38
N VAL A 232 -2.75 7.25 17.17
CA VAL A 232 -3.16 8.04 15.98
C VAL A 232 -4.50 8.73 16.22
N ARG A 233 -5.47 8.03 16.82
CA ARG A 233 -6.78 8.61 17.16
C ARG A 233 -6.66 9.74 18.17
N GLY A 234 -5.88 9.57 19.23
CA GLY A 234 -5.63 10.60 20.24
C GLY A 234 -5.00 11.85 19.63
N GLU A 235 -4.02 11.69 18.75
CA GLU A 235 -3.38 12.80 18.05
C GLU A 235 -4.35 13.53 17.08
N VAL A 236 -5.16 12.78 16.33
CA VAL A 236 -6.21 13.37 15.48
C VAL A 236 -7.21 14.19 16.32
N GLU A 237 -7.66 13.67 17.46
CA GLU A 237 -8.58 14.36 18.34
C GLU A 237 -7.96 15.61 18.97
N ARG A 238 -6.68 15.55 19.37
CA ARG A 238 -5.94 16.70 19.88
C ARG A 238 -5.82 17.83 18.85
N VAL A 239 -5.38 17.50 17.64
CA VAL A 239 -5.12 18.48 16.58
C VAL A 239 -6.42 19.00 15.95
N ALA A 240 -7.48 18.21 15.92
CA ALA A 240 -8.79 18.63 15.41
C ALA A 240 -9.43 19.80 16.18
N ARG A 241 -8.89 20.17 17.35
CA ARG A 241 -9.32 21.33 18.15
C ARG A 241 -8.63 22.63 17.71
N ILE A 242 -7.59 22.55 16.87
CA ILE A 242 -6.89 23.74 16.35
C ILE A 242 -7.78 24.40 15.30
N ALA A 243 -8.10 25.69 15.52
CA ALA A 243 -8.86 26.46 14.56
C ALA A 243 -8.05 26.74 13.29
N PRO A 244 -8.64 26.65 12.08
CA PRO A 244 -7.98 27.02 10.86
C PRO A 244 -7.75 28.54 10.78
N VAL A 245 -6.66 28.96 10.15
CA VAL A 245 -6.39 30.32 9.75
C VAL A 245 -6.81 30.48 8.29
N PHE A 246 -7.59 31.49 7.98
CA PHE A 246 -8.09 31.74 6.63
C PHE A 246 -7.21 32.76 5.91
N SER A 247 -7.07 32.61 4.59
CA SER A 247 -6.54 33.66 3.72
C SER A 247 -7.48 34.89 3.67
N ASP A 248 -6.96 36.06 3.28
CA ASP A 248 -7.75 37.31 3.19
C ASP A 248 -8.94 37.17 2.24
N ASP A 249 -8.76 36.47 1.12
CA ASP A 249 -9.81 36.17 0.14
C ASP A 249 -10.68 34.97 0.55
N ARG A 250 -10.44 34.38 1.72
CA ARG A 250 -11.14 33.22 2.29
C ARG A 250 -11.19 31.97 1.40
N ARG A 251 -10.32 31.86 0.40
CA ARG A 251 -10.25 30.68 -0.48
C ARG A 251 -9.51 29.51 0.17
N PHE A 252 -8.57 29.81 1.08
CA PHE A 252 -7.73 28.82 1.74
C PHE A 252 -7.99 28.79 3.26
N ALA A 253 -7.95 27.58 3.83
CA ALA A 253 -7.99 27.34 5.27
C ALA A 253 -6.75 26.53 5.66
N LEU A 254 -5.86 27.13 6.45
CA LEU A 254 -4.60 26.52 6.88
C LEU A 254 -4.66 26.08 8.34
N ILE A 255 -4.31 24.82 8.59
CA ILE A 255 -4.10 24.25 9.93
C ILE A 255 -2.64 23.83 10.04
N ARG A 256 -1.92 24.33 11.04
CA ARG A 256 -0.52 24.02 11.30
C ARG A 256 -0.37 23.38 12.68
N PHE A 257 0.43 22.31 12.75
CA PHE A 257 0.72 21.60 14.00
C PHE A 257 2.06 20.86 13.94
N ARG A 258 2.43 20.25 15.08
CA ARG A 258 3.55 19.32 15.18
C ARG A 258 3.07 18.00 15.78
N SER A 259 3.33 16.90 15.10
CA SER A 259 3.08 15.55 15.55
C SER A 259 4.03 14.59 14.84
N ALA A 260 4.57 13.61 15.55
CA ALA A 260 5.35 12.53 14.94
C ALA A 260 4.46 11.57 14.13
N CYS A 261 3.13 11.62 14.34
CA CYS A 261 2.16 10.81 13.60
C CYS A 261 1.83 11.43 12.23
N GLN A 262 1.63 10.57 11.21
CA GLN A 262 1.18 10.98 9.87
C GLN A 262 -0.34 11.24 9.86
N ILE A 263 -0.79 12.29 10.54
CA ILE A 263 -2.23 12.59 10.66
C ILE A 263 -2.71 13.75 9.79
N HIS A 264 -1.81 14.46 9.13
CA HIS A 264 -2.17 15.59 8.26
C HIS A 264 -3.14 15.22 7.12
N PRO A 265 -3.04 14.03 6.45
CA PRO A 265 -4.04 13.64 5.44
C PRO A 265 -5.42 13.35 6.05
N LEU A 266 -5.46 12.73 7.24
CA LEU A 266 -6.71 12.43 7.93
C LEU A 266 -7.44 13.71 8.36
N LEU A 267 -6.68 14.70 8.84
CA LEU A 267 -7.23 15.98 9.24
C LEU A 267 -7.68 16.80 8.03
N ALA A 268 -6.93 16.79 6.94
CA ALA A 268 -7.34 17.46 5.70
C ALA A 268 -8.67 16.92 5.19
N GLU A 269 -8.84 15.58 5.19
CA GLU A 269 -10.10 14.94 4.82
C GLU A 269 -11.26 15.28 5.79
N ARG A 270 -10.99 15.31 7.09
CA ARG A 270 -11.98 15.68 8.10
C ARG A 270 -12.44 17.13 7.95
N TRP A 271 -11.52 18.05 7.74
CA TRP A 271 -11.80 19.47 7.61
C TRP A 271 -12.41 19.84 6.26
N ARG A 272 -12.03 19.16 5.15
CA ARG A 272 -12.67 19.31 3.85
C ARG A 272 -14.19 19.21 3.93
N ARG A 273 -14.70 18.20 4.65
CA ARG A 273 -16.14 17.99 4.86
C ARG A 273 -16.83 19.10 5.64
N ARG A 274 -16.08 19.87 6.44
CA ARG A 274 -16.59 20.98 7.24
C ARG A 274 -16.48 22.32 6.53
N LEU A 275 -15.46 22.46 5.70
CA LEU A 275 -15.08 23.70 5.00
C LEU A 275 -15.17 23.50 3.48
N ARG A 276 -16.35 23.14 3.00
CA ARG A 276 -16.60 22.72 1.61
C ARG A 276 -16.25 23.77 0.56
N GLU A 277 -16.35 25.07 0.92
CA GLU A 277 -16.05 26.20 0.04
C GLU A 277 -14.56 26.56 -0.01
N HIS A 278 -13.72 25.88 0.75
CA HIS A 278 -12.31 26.22 0.91
C HIS A 278 -11.40 25.11 0.38
N VAL A 279 -10.21 25.50 -0.05
CA VAL A 279 -9.07 24.57 -0.14
C VAL A 279 -8.47 24.45 1.25
N VAL A 280 -8.60 23.28 1.85
CA VAL A 280 -8.07 22.98 3.18
C VAL A 280 -6.62 22.50 3.05
N ILE A 281 -5.70 23.17 3.71
CA ILE A 281 -4.29 22.81 3.80
C ILE A 281 -3.96 22.46 5.25
N VAL A 282 -3.43 21.27 5.46
CA VAL A 282 -3.01 20.81 6.80
C VAL A 282 -1.52 20.52 6.77
N ALA A 283 -0.74 21.27 7.54
CA ALA A 283 0.72 21.18 7.59
C ALA A 283 1.19 20.62 8.94
N ASN A 284 2.04 19.60 8.89
CA ASN A 284 2.67 18.94 10.04
C ASN A 284 4.18 19.12 10.00
N ALA A 285 4.73 19.87 10.94
CA ALA A 285 6.17 20.12 11.04
C ALA A 285 6.92 19.10 11.94
N GLY A 286 6.27 18.02 12.37
CA GLY A 286 6.85 17.03 13.28
C GLY A 286 6.91 15.60 12.72
N TYR A 287 6.38 15.35 11.51
CA TYR A 287 6.32 14.01 10.94
C TYR A 287 7.67 13.55 10.35
N LEU A 288 8.32 14.42 9.58
CA LEU A 288 9.65 14.16 9.03
C LEU A 288 10.65 15.18 9.60
N PRO A 289 11.89 14.76 9.92
CA PRO A 289 12.93 15.66 10.40
C PRO A 289 13.25 16.75 9.36
N GLY A 290 13.25 18.01 9.77
CA GLY A 290 13.65 19.14 8.94
C GLY A 290 12.71 19.48 7.79
N VAL A 291 11.59 18.77 7.61
CA VAL A 291 10.65 18.94 6.50
C VAL A 291 9.24 19.15 7.03
N GLY A 292 8.52 20.10 6.42
CA GLY A 292 7.08 20.27 6.64
C GLY A 292 6.27 19.35 5.73
N ALA A 293 5.60 18.34 6.28
CA ALA A 293 4.65 17.50 5.53
C ALA A 293 3.28 18.17 5.49
N PHE A 294 2.62 18.19 4.33
CA PHE A 294 1.29 18.78 4.20
C PHE A 294 0.35 17.93 3.35
N ALA A 295 -0.94 18.13 3.53
CA ALA A 295 -1.99 17.62 2.66
C ALA A 295 -2.98 18.74 2.34
N ALA A 296 -3.36 18.83 1.08
CA ALA A 296 -4.40 19.75 0.62
C ALA A 296 -5.62 18.96 0.12
N ARG A 297 -6.82 19.43 0.42
CA ARG A 297 -8.09 18.84 -0.01
C ARG A 297 -9.11 19.92 -0.32
N THR A 298 -9.97 19.66 -1.31
CA THR A 298 -11.12 20.49 -1.65
C THR A 298 -12.30 19.60 -2.03
N GLU A 299 -13.52 20.12 -1.96
CA GLU A 299 -14.72 19.48 -2.52
C GLU A 299 -15.08 20.03 -3.90
N ARG A 300 -14.33 21.02 -4.39
CA ARG A 300 -14.53 21.64 -5.72
C ARG A 300 -13.83 20.84 -6.80
#